data_1fed3fdfeea6be14a93c579bc6191706
#
_entry.id   1fed3fdfeea6be14a93c579bc6191706
#
_cell.length_a   1.000
_cell.length_b   1.000
_cell.length_c   1.000
_cell.angle_alpha   90.00
_cell.angle_beta   90.00
_cell.angle_gamma   90.00
#
_symmetry.space_group_name_H-M   'P 1'
#
loop_
_entity.id
_entity.type
_entity.pdbx_description
1 polymer ?
#
loop_
_entity_poly.entity_id
_entity_poly.type
_entity_poly.pdbx_seq_one_letter_code
_entity_poly.pdbx_strand_id
1 'polypeptide(L)'
;MVTTPLSNDSSSSSSAIPPPVRSQGKAPRFADDIVLEVKRLSKRFDDALAVDDVNLQVKRGEIFALLGGSGSGKSTLLRMLAGFEAPSEGRILLSGENITEMPPHKRPINMMFQSYALFPHMTVAQNIAFGLKQDKLPKAEIEARVAQMLKLVHMERFAKRKPHQLSGGQRQRVALARSLAKRPKLLLLDEPMGALDKKLRTEMQLEVVEIIEQVGVTCIMVTHDQEEAMTMADRVAIMADGWIEQVGSPVDIYESPASRMVAEFVGTVNLFEGEIIEDAADHCRIESPALSRPIYIDHGITTQAVDRRVWAALRPEKIWLTREQPSSEYNWEAGKVDDIAYLGGYSLYYVRTASGQMIKVSMANTERRGDRPTWEDSVYVYWENHRAIVLNR
;
A
#
# COMPACT_ATOMS: atom_id res chain seq x y z
N MET A 1 -22.34 -19.01 -61.15
CA MET A 1 -22.57 -18.61 -59.76
C MET A 1 -21.26 -18.82 -59.02
N VAL A 2 -20.57 -17.73 -58.77
CA VAL A 2 -19.26 -17.71 -58.14
C VAL A 2 -19.50 -17.26 -56.67
N THR A 3 -19.21 -18.10 -55.71
CA THR A 3 -19.25 -17.78 -54.30
C THR A 3 -17.84 -17.47 -53.80
N THR A 4 -17.63 -16.21 -53.45
CA THR A 4 -16.41 -15.71 -52.78
C THR A 4 -16.46 -16.06 -51.31
N PRO A 5 -15.37 -16.50 -50.65
CA PRO A 5 -15.32 -16.64 -49.19
C PRO A 5 -14.97 -15.31 -48.56
N LEU A 6 -15.73 -14.96 -47.52
CA LEU A 6 -15.49 -13.84 -46.61
C LEU A 6 -14.26 -14.12 -45.75
N SER A 7 -13.30 -13.23 -45.83
CA SER A 7 -12.16 -13.16 -44.89
C SER A 7 -12.63 -12.64 -43.53
N ASN A 8 -12.50 -13.46 -42.49
CA ASN A 8 -12.63 -13.03 -41.08
C ASN A 8 -11.28 -12.49 -40.59
N ASP A 9 -11.08 -11.20 -40.70
CA ASP A 9 -10.08 -10.49 -39.91
C ASP A 9 -10.68 -10.16 -38.56
N SER A 10 -10.33 -10.94 -37.53
CA SER A 10 -10.58 -10.61 -36.16
C SER A 10 -9.25 -10.45 -35.43
N SER A 11 -8.57 -9.32 -35.66
CA SER A 11 -7.52 -8.83 -34.80
C SER A 11 -8.15 -8.23 -33.53
N SER A 12 -8.44 -9.03 -32.52
CA SER A 12 -8.79 -8.54 -31.19
C SER A 12 -7.50 -8.23 -30.45
N SER A 13 -7.04 -6.98 -30.53
CA SER A 13 -6.08 -6.43 -29.60
C SER A 13 -6.76 -6.35 -28.20
N SER A 14 -6.54 -7.36 -27.38
CA SER A 14 -6.90 -7.33 -25.97
C SER A 14 -5.95 -6.35 -25.26
N SER A 15 -6.29 -5.05 -25.32
CA SER A 15 -5.71 -4.09 -24.38
C SER A 15 -6.26 -4.44 -23.01
N ALA A 16 -5.43 -5.07 -22.17
CA ALA A 16 -5.76 -5.30 -20.77
C ALA A 16 -6.04 -3.94 -20.10
N ILE A 17 -7.30 -3.68 -19.79
CA ILE A 17 -7.71 -2.51 -19.03
C ILE A 17 -7.10 -2.69 -17.64
N PRO A 18 -6.21 -1.78 -17.17
CA PRO A 18 -5.70 -1.88 -15.81
C PRO A 18 -6.89 -1.84 -14.83
N PRO A 19 -6.81 -2.55 -13.71
CA PRO A 19 -7.88 -2.54 -12.72
C PRO A 19 -8.13 -1.09 -12.29
N PRO A 20 -9.40 -0.70 -12.07
CA PRO A 20 -9.74 0.66 -11.66
C PRO A 20 -9.10 0.95 -10.31
N VAL A 21 -8.04 1.72 -10.32
CA VAL A 21 -7.49 2.31 -9.11
C VAL A 21 -8.51 3.33 -8.62
N ARG A 22 -8.74 3.42 -7.32
CA ARG A 22 -9.70 4.35 -6.72
C ARG A 22 -9.54 5.80 -7.21
N SER A 23 -8.32 6.18 -7.64
CA SER A 23 -7.98 7.50 -8.18
C SER A 23 -8.20 7.67 -9.69
N GLN A 24 -8.39 6.59 -10.48
CA GLN A 24 -8.61 6.72 -11.93
C GLN A 24 -10.08 6.98 -12.23
N GLY A 25 -10.43 8.25 -12.53
CA GLY A 25 -11.75 8.65 -13.01
C GLY A 25 -12.60 9.48 -12.06
N LYS A 26 -12.20 9.68 -10.80
CA LYS A 26 -12.74 10.75 -9.95
C LYS A 26 -11.76 11.93 -9.96
N ALA A 27 -12.30 13.16 -9.94
CA ALA A 27 -11.48 14.36 -9.68
C ALA A 27 -10.61 14.12 -8.43
N PRO A 28 -9.39 14.68 -8.35
CA PRO A 28 -8.54 14.49 -7.20
C PRO A 28 -9.32 14.81 -5.93
N ARG A 29 -9.37 13.85 -4.99
CA ARG A 29 -10.18 13.93 -3.77
C ARG A 29 -9.65 14.94 -2.78
N PHE A 30 -8.42 15.37 -2.99
CA PHE A 30 -7.72 16.29 -2.13
C PHE A 30 -7.31 17.54 -2.91
N ALA A 31 -7.28 18.68 -2.22
CA ALA A 31 -6.82 19.93 -2.76
C ALA A 31 -5.29 19.90 -2.91
N ASP A 32 -4.74 20.73 -3.81
CA ASP A 32 -3.28 20.82 -3.99
C ASP A 32 -2.56 21.52 -2.83
N ASP A 33 -3.29 22.11 -1.88
CA ASP A 33 -2.70 22.77 -0.72
C ASP A 33 -2.12 21.77 0.29
N ILE A 34 -0.90 22.05 0.74
CA ILE A 34 -0.20 21.24 1.73
C ILE A 34 -0.73 21.56 3.13
N VAL A 35 -1.24 20.53 3.83
CA VAL A 35 -1.69 20.63 5.23
C VAL A 35 -0.56 20.31 6.20
N LEU A 36 0.20 19.24 5.93
CA LEU A 36 1.36 18.88 6.74
C LEU A 36 2.63 18.95 5.91
N GLU A 37 3.63 19.61 6.47
CA GLU A 37 4.98 19.64 5.91
C GLU A 37 5.99 19.27 7.00
N VAL A 38 6.77 18.24 6.75
CA VAL A 38 7.88 17.77 7.58
C VAL A 38 9.16 18.09 6.86
N LYS A 39 10.09 18.78 7.54
CA LYS A 39 11.35 19.23 6.97
C LYS A 39 12.53 18.72 7.77
N ARG A 40 13.34 17.86 7.15
CA ARG A 40 14.60 17.34 7.69
C ARG A 40 14.45 16.81 9.11
N LEU A 41 13.37 16.06 9.35
CA LEU A 41 13.01 15.58 10.68
C LEU A 41 13.85 14.37 11.05
N SER A 42 14.57 14.46 12.16
CA SER A 42 15.37 13.35 12.69
C SER A 42 15.05 13.11 14.14
N LYS A 43 15.17 11.85 14.56
CA LYS A 43 15.06 11.43 15.96
C LYS A 43 16.13 10.43 16.30
N ARG A 44 16.91 10.77 17.30
CA ARG A 44 17.92 9.93 17.91
C ARG A 44 17.50 9.55 19.34
N PHE A 45 17.62 8.28 19.67
CA PHE A 45 17.51 7.77 21.03
C PHE A 45 18.89 7.22 21.40
N ASP A 46 19.55 7.84 22.35
CA ASP A 46 20.95 7.54 22.69
C ASP A 46 21.80 7.43 21.40
N ASP A 47 22.32 6.26 21.08
CA ASP A 47 23.14 6.03 19.88
C ASP A 47 22.31 5.56 18.64
N ALA A 48 21.01 5.27 18.81
CA ALA A 48 20.18 4.76 17.75
C ALA A 48 19.44 5.88 17.01
N LEU A 49 19.63 5.97 15.70
CA LEU A 49 18.91 6.88 14.83
C LEU A 49 17.60 6.21 14.37
N ALA A 50 16.50 6.60 14.98
CA ALA A 50 15.18 5.99 14.72
C ALA A 50 14.43 6.63 13.54
N VAL A 51 14.69 7.91 13.27
CA VAL A 51 14.19 8.66 12.10
C VAL A 51 15.33 9.54 11.61
N ASP A 52 15.59 9.50 10.29
CA ASP A 52 16.74 10.15 9.66
C ASP A 52 16.31 11.04 8.49
N ASP A 53 16.55 12.33 8.61
CA ASP A 53 16.33 13.39 7.60
C ASP A 53 15.01 13.27 6.81
N VAL A 54 13.93 12.89 7.47
CA VAL A 54 12.63 12.68 6.81
C VAL A 54 12.06 13.99 6.32
N ASN A 55 11.72 14.01 5.02
CA ASN A 55 11.02 15.08 4.34
C ASN A 55 9.70 14.54 3.79
N LEU A 56 8.57 15.17 4.15
CA LEU A 56 7.24 14.69 3.80
C LEU A 56 6.27 15.85 3.63
N GLN A 57 5.40 15.76 2.61
CA GLN A 57 4.30 16.68 2.40
C GLN A 57 3.01 15.89 2.22
N VAL A 58 1.95 16.28 2.97
CA VAL A 58 0.61 15.69 2.89
C VAL A 58 -0.38 16.78 2.52
N LYS A 59 -1.20 16.51 1.50
CA LYS A 59 -2.19 17.43 0.96
C LYS A 59 -3.49 17.41 1.78
N ARG A 60 -4.30 18.44 1.66
CA ARG A 60 -5.59 18.53 2.35
C ARG A 60 -6.56 17.47 1.86
N GLY A 61 -7.17 16.73 2.81
CA GLY A 61 -8.12 15.66 2.53
C GLY A 61 -7.49 14.36 2.04
N GLU A 62 -6.16 14.30 1.96
CA GLU A 62 -5.42 13.11 1.55
C GLU A 62 -5.42 12.06 2.68
N ILE A 63 -5.54 10.79 2.29
CA ILE A 63 -5.22 9.64 3.14
C ILE A 63 -3.81 9.18 2.76
N PHE A 64 -2.85 9.43 3.63
CA PHE A 64 -1.45 9.12 3.43
C PHE A 64 -1.02 7.95 4.31
N ALA A 65 -0.44 6.90 3.73
CA ALA A 65 0.06 5.76 4.48
C ALA A 65 1.58 5.78 4.65
N LEU A 66 2.04 5.51 5.87
CA LEU A 66 3.43 5.15 6.18
C LEU A 66 3.50 3.63 6.28
N LEU A 67 4.12 2.98 5.32
CA LEU A 67 4.26 1.53 5.23
C LEU A 67 5.73 1.13 5.43
N GLY A 68 6.00 0.06 6.16
CA GLY A 68 7.37 -0.40 6.39
C GLY A 68 7.44 -1.55 7.39
N GLY A 69 8.57 -2.21 7.48
CA GLY A 69 8.83 -3.28 8.43
C GLY A 69 8.84 -2.82 9.90
N SER A 70 8.88 -3.77 10.82
CA SER A 70 9.08 -3.46 12.23
C SER A 70 10.42 -2.75 12.44
N GLY A 71 10.44 -1.71 13.26
CA GLY A 71 11.67 -0.94 13.53
C GLY A 71 12.02 0.12 12.49
N SER A 72 11.28 0.27 11.38
CA SER A 72 11.59 1.27 10.34
C SER A 72 11.36 2.75 10.74
N GLY A 73 10.93 3.05 11.97
CA GLY A 73 10.76 4.42 12.46
C GLY A 73 9.34 4.99 12.36
N LYS A 74 8.37 4.30 11.74
CA LYS A 74 6.99 4.78 11.51
C LYS A 74 6.27 5.28 12.77
N SER A 75 6.24 4.46 13.82
CA SER A 75 5.57 4.83 15.07
C SER A 75 6.28 5.99 15.78
N THR A 76 7.60 6.10 15.64
CA THR A 76 8.37 7.24 16.16
C THR A 76 8.00 8.51 15.39
N LEU A 77 7.94 8.46 14.06
CA LEU A 77 7.49 9.57 13.23
C LEU A 77 6.06 9.99 13.59
N LEU A 78 5.14 9.02 13.72
CA LEU A 78 3.75 9.30 14.11
C LEU A 78 3.66 9.97 15.49
N ARG A 79 4.45 9.50 16.48
CA ARG A 79 4.50 10.11 17.82
C ARG A 79 5.07 11.52 17.80
N MET A 80 6.07 11.80 16.95
CA MET A 80 6.57 13.15 16.74
C MET A 80 5.50 14.07 16.15
N LEU A 81 4.74 13.60 15.15
CA LEU A 81 3.61 14.35 14.57
C LEU A 81 2.53 14.63 15.63
N ALA A 82 2.22 13.65 16.47
CA ALA A 82 1.25 13.80 17.57
C ALA A 82 1.77 14.67 18.73
N GLY A 83 3.08 14.91 18.83
CA GLY A 83 3.73 15.67 19.91
C GLY A 83 3.99 14.85 21.17
N PHE A 84 3.89 13.52 21.11
CA PHE A 84 4.28 12.62 22.22
C PHE A 84 5.77 12.38 22.29
N GLU A 85 6.49 12.70 21.20
CA GLU A 85 7.94 12.61 21.11
C GLU A 85 8.47 13.91 20.49
N ALA A 86 9.54 14.46 21.05
CA ALA A 86 10.20 15.61 20.49
C ALA A 86 11.23 15.16 19.44
N PRO A 87 11.30 15.76 18.25
CA PRO A 87 12.36 15.49 17.30
C PRO A 87 13.72 15.96 17.86
N SER A 88 14.80 15.33 17.40
CA SER A 88 16.16 15.80 17.69
C SER A 88 16.54 16.96 16.77
N GLU A 89 16.08 16.91 15.51
CA GLU A 89 16.32 17.94 14.50
C GLU A 89 15.11 18.08 13.56
N GLY A 90 15.06 19.19 12.82
CA GLY A 90 14.03 19.44 11.82
C GLY A 90 12.80 20.16 12.34
N ARG A 91 11.75 20.23 11.52
CA ARG A 91 10.53 20.99 11.80
C ARG A 91 9.28 20.27 11.29
N ILE A 92 8.17 20.50 12.00
CA ILE A 92 6.83 20.04 11.63
C ILE A 92 5.94 21.27 11.48
N LEU A 93 5.40 21.50 10.29
CA LEU A 93 4.46 22.58 10.00
C LEU A 93 3.08 21.99 9.70
N LEU A 94 2.05 22.51 10.34
CA LEU A 94 0.65 22.14 10.09
C LEU A 94 -0.14 23.37 9.63
N SER A 95 -0.61 23.37 8.40
CA SER A 95 -1.24 24.54 7.74
C SER A 95 -0.36 25.80 7.81
N GLY A 96 0.95 25.64 7.62
CA GLY A 96 1.94 26.72 7.68
C GLY A 96 2.42 27.09 9.08
N GLU A 97 1.75 26.65 10.14
CA GLU A 97 2.14 26.91 11.54
C GLU A 97 3.17 25.89 12.02
N ASN A 98 4.26 26.34 12.63
CA ASN A 98 5.26 25.47 13.23
C ASN A 98 4.74 24.91 14.55
N ILE A 99 4.51 23.59 14.59
CA ILE A 99 3.99 22.87 15.76
C ILE A 99 5.05 22.00 16.44
N THR A 100 6.32 22.11 16.07
CA THR A 100 7.40 21.20 16.52
C THR A 100 7.47 21.12 18.04
N GLU A 101 7.45 22.23 18.74
CA GLU A 101 7.51 22.31 20.20
C GLU A 101 6.14 22.35 20.88
N MET A 102 5.04 22.37 20.06
CA MET A 102 3.70 22.45 20.60
C MET A 102 3.34 21.13 21.32
N PRO A 103 2.88 21.17 22.59
CA PRO A 103 2.52 19.96 23.32
C PRO A 103 1.26 19.29 22.71
N PRO A 104 1.09 17.95 22.90
CA PRO A 104 0.05 17.17 22.23
C PRO A 104 -1.36 17.73 22.37
N HIS A 105 -1.73 18.18 23.57
CA HIS A 105 -3.08 18.67 23.87
C HIS A 105 -3.42 20.03 23.21
N LYS A 106 -2.43 20.76 22.70
CA LYS A 106 -2.61 22.04 21.97
C LYS A 106 -2.60 21.84 20.46
N ARG A 107 -2.09 20.71 19.95
CA ARG A 107 -2.05 20.43 18.52
C ARG A 107 -3.46 20.16 18.01
N PRO A 108 -3.88 20.75 16.86
CA PRO A 108 -5.16 20.42 16.23
C PRO A 108 -5.08 19.06 15.50
N ILE A 109 -4.56 18.07 16.18
CA ILE A 109 -4.31 16.69 15.72
C ILE A 109 -4.98 15.75 16.70
N ASN A 110 -5.67 14.73 16.18
CA ASN A 110 -6.14 13.62 17.00
C ASN A 110 -5.53 12.32 16.52
N MET A 111 -5.33 11.40 17.46
CA MET A 111 -4.74 10.09 17.19
C MET A 111 -5.67 8.97 17.63
N MET A 112 -5.81 7.96 16.79
CA MET A 112 -6.40 6.68 17.12
C MET A 112 -5.26 5.67 17.30
N PHE A 113 -5.18 5.10 18.51
CA PHE A 113 -4.15 4.13 18.86
C PHE A 113 -4.54 2.72 18.42
N GLN A 114 -3.56 1.86 18.21
CA GLN A 114 -3.71 0.45 17.85
C GLN A 114 -4.67 -0.32 18.78
N SER A 115 -4.61 -0.06 20.11
CA SER A 115 -5.49 -0.65 21.09
C SER A 115 -6.87 0.00 21.17
N TYR A 116 -7.16 0.99 20.28
CA TYR A 116 -8.32 1.87 20.31
C TYR A 116 -8.41 2.76 21.56
N ALA A 117 -7.76 2.42 22.67
CA ALA A 117 -7.66 3.15 23.93
C ALA A 117 -9.00 3.73 24.42
N LEU A 118 -10.11 2.98 24.28
CA LEU A 118 -11.43 3.39 24.77
C LEU A 118 -11.46 3.34 26.31
N PHE A 119 -12.12 4.31 26.92
CA PHE A 119 -12.31 4.36 28.36
C PHE A 119 -13.30 3.25 28.79
N PRO A 120 -12.86 2.19 29.50
CA PRO A 120 -13.69 1.00 29.73
C PRO A 120 -14.89 1.25 30.66
N HIS A 121 -14.79 2.26 31.53
CA HIS A 121 -15.84 2.65 32.47
C HIS A 121 -16.91 3.56 31.85
N MET A 122 -16.63 4.16 30.67
CA MET A 122 -17.53 5.07 29.96
C MET A 122 -18.36 4.33 28.90
N THR A 123 -19.56 4.83 28.63
CA THR A 123 -20.39 4.39 27.50
C THR A 123 -19.80 4.87 26.17
N VAL A 124 -20.32 4.34 25.04
CA VAL A 124 -19.97 4.79 23.69
C VAL A 124 -20.17 6.31 23.56
N ALA A 125 -21.34 6.82 23.91
CA ALA A 125 -21.61 8.26 23.85
C ALA A 125 -20.68 9.09 24.75
N GLN A 126 -20.33 8.58 25.93
CA GLN A 126 -19.39 9.25 26.84
C GLN A 126 -17.96 9.24 26.30
N ASN A 127 -17.53 8.16 25.66
CA ASN A 127 -16.22 8.09 24.98
C ASN A 127 -16.11 9.16 23.90
N ILE A 128 -17.12 9.29 23.03
CA ILE A 128 -17.16 10.30 21.96
C ILE A 128 -17.19 11.72 22.56
N ALA A 129 -17.97 11.94 23.61
CA ALA A 129 -18.12 13.23 24.27
C ALA A 129 -16.89 13.69 25.04
N PHE A 130 -15.94 12.78 25.36
CA PHE A 130 -14.86 13.06 26.31
C PHE A 130 -14.03 14.28 25.91
N GLY A 131 -13.51 14.30 24.67
CA GLY A 131 -12.68 15.41 24.19
C GLY A 131 -13.46 16.75 24.13
N LEU A 132 -14.73 16.69 23.71
CA LEU A 132 -15.60 17.87 23.65
C LEU A 132 -15.84 18.51 25.02
N LYS A 133 -15.95 17.67 26.05
CA LYS A 133 -16.09 18.15 27.45
C LYS A 133 -14.82 18.82 27.96
N GLN A 134 -13.62 18.29 27.57
CA GLN A 134 -12.34 18.91 27.92
C GLN A 134 -12.19 20.30 27.28
N ASP A 135 -12.73 20.48 26.06
CA ASP A 135 -12.76 21.78 25.38
C ASP A 135 -13.82 22.73 25.94
N LYS A 136 -14.57 22.30 26.99
CA LYS A 136 -15.61 23.08 27.70
C LYS A 136 -16.72 23.59 26.77
N LEU A 137 -17.07 22.83 25.72
CA LEU A 137 -18.19 23.18 24.82
C LEU A 137 -19.53 23.17 25.54
N PRO A 138 -20.51 23.95 25.07
CA PRO A 138 -21.87 23.93 25.58
C PRO A 138 -22.50 22.53 25.49
N LYS A 139 -23.30 22.15 26.50
CA LYS A 139 -23.91 20.81 26.58
C LYS A 139 -24.72 20.47 25.31
N ALA A 140 -25.50 21.41 24.81
CA ALA A 140 -26.30 21.20 23.58
C ALA A 140 -25.42 20.91 22.35
N GLU A 141 -24.26 21.58 22.22
CA GLU A 141 -23.33 21.34 21.14
C GLU A 141 -22.65 19.96 21.27
N ILE A 142 -22.28 19.56 22.49
CA ILE A 142 -21.74 18.21 22.76
C ILE A 142 -22.76 17.14 22.36
N GLU A 143 -24.04 17.30 22.78
CA GLU A 143 -25.09 16.32 22.47
C GLU A 143 -25.34 16.22 20.97
N ALA A 144 -25.41 17.35 20.26
CA ALA A 144 -25.56 17.39 18.79
C ALA A 144 -24.37 16.73 18.08
N ARG A 145 -23.13 17.01 18.52
CA ARG A 145 -21.92 16.44 17.94
C ARG A 145 -21.84 14.94 18.19
N VAL A 146 -22.14 14.47 19.39
CA VAL A 146 -22.16 13.03 19.72
C VAL A 146 -23.20 12.31 18.86
N ALA A 147 -24.41 12.87 18.70
CA ALA A 147 -25.43 12.29 17.84
C ALA A 147 -24.98 12.21 16.37
N GLN A 148 -24.32 13.26 15.86
CA GLN A 148 -23.74 13.29 14.52
C GLN A 148 -22.67 12.18 14.34
N MET A 149 -21.75 12.04 15.29
CA MET A 149 -20.71 11.03 15.24
C MET A 149 -21.25 9.61 15.34
N LEU A 150 -22.23 9.37 16.22
CA LEU A 150 -22.88 8.07 16.32
C LEU A 150 -23.56 7.67 15.01
N LYS A 151 -24.25 8.59 14.35
CA LYS A 151 -24.89 8.37 13.04
C LYS A 151 -23.84 8.09 11.96
N LEU A 152 -22.74 8.85 11.91
CA LEU A 152 -21.66 8.71 10.95
C LEU A 152 -21.06 7.29 10.96
N VAL A 153 -20.91 6.70 12.15
CA VAL A 153 -20.29 5.37 12.32
C VAL A 153 -21.33 4.26 12.58
N HIS A 154 -22.62 4.50 12.34
CA HIS A 154 -23.73 3.55 12.52
C HIS A 154 -23.80 2.92 13.92
N MET A 155 -23.56 3.71 14.97
CA MET A 155 -23.50 3.24 16.36
C MET A 155 -24.58 3.79 17.28
N GLU A 156 -25.68 4.41 16.76
CA GLU A 156 -26.74 5.04 17.54
C GLU A 156 -27.36 4.07 18.55
N ARG A 157 -27.69 2.84 18.11
CA ARG A 157 -28.30 1.81 18.97
C ARG A 157 -27.37 1.32 20.10
N PHE A 158 -26.08 1.59 19.97
CA PHE A 158 -25.07 1.18 20.96
C PHE A 158 -24.60 2.31 21.87
N ALA A 159 -25.17 3.52 21.76
CA ALA A 159 -24.73 4.72 22.46
C ALA A 159 -24.57 4.55 23.99
N LYS A 160 -25.43 3.71 24.61
CA LYS A 160 -25.42 3.42 26.05
C LYS A 160 -24.53 2.24 26.45
N ARG A 161 -24.00 1.45 25.52
CA ARG A 161 -23.13 0.31 25.79
C ARG A 161 -21.74 0.76 26.22
N LYS A 162 -21.03 -0.12 26.97
CA LYS A 162 -19.62 0.04 27.34
C LYS A 162 -18.72 -0.76 26.38
N PRO A 163 -17.43 -0.44 26.26
CA PRO A 163 -16.50 -1.07 25.32
C PRO A 163 -16.45 -2.60 25.39
N HIS A 164 -16.56 -3.20 26.57
CA HIS A 164 -16.56 -4.67 26.73
C HIS A 164 -17.80 -5.36 26.16
N GLN A 165 -18.85 -4.62 25.83
CA GLN A 165 -20.09 -5.11 25.23
C GLN A 165 -20.09 -4.96 23.70
N LEU A 166 -18.94 -4.61 23.10
CA LEU A 166 -18.79 -4.32 21.67
C LEU A 166 -17.85 -5.33 21.01
N SER A 167 -18.11 -5.65 19.74
CA SER A 167 -17.16 -6.38 18.90
C SER A 167 -15.91 -5.54 18.58
N GLY A 168 -14.85 -6.16 18.02
CA GLY A 168 -13.63 -5.46 17.59
C GLY A 168 -13.91 -4.30 16.65
N GLY A 169 -14.64 -4.53 15.56
CA GLY A 169 -15.02 -3.49 14.60
C GLY A 169 -15.91 -2.41 15.21
N GLN A 170 -16.82 -2.75 16.13
CA GLN A 170 -17.60 -1.74 16.84
C GLN A 170 -16.73 -0.86 17.74
N ARG A 171 -15.74 -1.42 18.43
CA ARG A 171 -14.77 -0.63 19.22
C ARG A 171 -13.95 0.31 18.32
N GLN A 172 -13.52 -0.16 17.16
CA GLN A 172 -12.81 0.65 16.17
C GLN A 172 -13.66 1.84 15.70
N ARG A 173 -14.91 1.62 15.30
CA ARG A 173 -15.84 2.69 14.89
C ARG A 173 -16.02 3.75 15.99
N VAL A 174 -16.15 3.33 17.25
CA VAL A 174 -16.24 4.26 18.39
C VAL A 174 -14.95 5.05 18.58
N ALA A 175 -13.78 4.43 18.44
CA ALA A 175 -12.49 5.10 18.53
C ALA A 175 -12.30 6.13 17.41
N LEU A 176 -12.69 5.76 16.18
CA LEU A 176 -12.69 6.67 15.03
C LEU A 176 -13.63 7.86 15.26
N ALA A 177 -14.88 7.61 15.68
CA ALA A 177 -15.85 8.66 16.00
C ALA A 177 -15.34 9.61 17.10
N ARG A 178 -14.69 9.08 18.15
CA ARG A 178 -14.07 9.88 19.21
C ARG A 178 -12.95 10.76 18.67
N SER A 179 -12.11 10.22 17.79
CA SER A 179 -10.99 10.95 17.19
C SER A 179 -11.47 12.05 16.23
N LEU A 180 -12.60 11.86 15.53
CA LEU A 180 -13.19 12.82 14.61
C LEU A 180 -14.06 13.89 15.33
N ALA A 181 -14.57 13.62 16.55
CA ALA A 181 -15.51 14.49 17.25
C ALA A 181 -15.00 15.92 17.41
N LYS A 182 -13.72 16.13 17.65
CA LYS A 182 -13.09 17.45 17.81
C LYS A 182 -12.79 18.18 16.49
N ARG A 183 -13.10 17.60 15.32
CA ARG A 183 -12.76 18.14 13.99
C ARG A 183 -11.28 18.50 13.85
N PRO A 184 -10.37 17.52 14.00
CA PRO A 184 -8.95 17.80 13.88
C PRO A 184 -8.61 18.26 12.45
N LYS A 185 -7.53 19.04 12.31
CA LYS A 185 -6.93 19.36 10.99
C LYS A 185 -6.23 18.13 10.39
N LEU A 186 -5.70 17.26 11.26
CA LEU A 186 -5.00 16.03 10.89
C LEU A 186 -5.42 14.89 11.81
N LEU A 187 -5.82 13.77 11.23
CA LEU A 187 -6.11 12.52 11.92
C LEU A 187 -4.91 11.58 11.77
N LEU A 188 -4.43 11.02 12.87
CA LEU A 188 -3.38 10.01 12.89
C LEU A 188 -3.98 8.65 13.27
N LEU A 189 -3.71 7.61 12.48
CA LEU A 189 -4.16 6.25 12.73
C LEU A 189 -2.92 5.34 12.91
N ASP A 190 -2.79 4.76 14.09
CA ASP A 190 -1.70 3.83 14.42
C ASP A 190 -2.22 2.40 14.32
N GLU A 191 -1.83 1.68 13.25
CA GLU A 191 -2.26 0.32 12.92
C GLU A 191 -3.79 0.10 13.09
N PRO A 192 -4.62 0.85 12.37
CA PRO A 192 -6.05 0.91 12.66
C PRO A 192 -6.79 -0.43 12.54
N MET A 193 -6.27 -1.39 11.76
CA MET A 193 -6.90 -2.70 11.50
C MET A 193 -6.23 -3.86 12.26
N GLY A 194 -5.17 -3.60 13.02
CA GLY A 194 -4.34 -4.65 13.63
C GLY A 194 -5.07 -5.60 14.59
N ALA A 195 -6.20 -5.18 15.19
CA ALA A 195 -6.98 -5.98 16.13
C ALA A 195 -8.15 -6.76 15.49
N LEU A 196 -8.27 -6.81 14.16
CA LEU A 196 -9.38 -7.43 13.43
C LEU A 196 -8.97 -8.71 12.73
N ASP A 197 -9.91 -9.67 12.63
CA ASP A 197 -9.76 -10.83 11.75
C ASP A 197 -9.76 -10.44 10.26
N LYS A 198 -9.21 -11.30 9.40
CA LYS A 198 -8.98 -11.00 7.97
C LYS A 198 -10.27 -10.59 7.22
N LYS A 199 -11.38 -11.30 7.46
CA LYS A 199 -12.64 -11.01 6.74
C LYS A 199 -13.23 -9.65 7.14
N LEU A 200 -13.29 -9.40 8.44
CA LEU A 200 -13.80 -8.13 8.97
C LEU A 200 -12.88 -6.96 8.61
N ARG A 201 -11.58 -7.20 8.49
CA ARG A 201 -10.58 -6.19 8.11
C ARG A 201 -10.89 -5.58 6.75
N THR A 202 -11.12 -6.39 5.70
CA THR A 202 -11.39 -5.89 4.34
C THR A 202 -12.67 -5.02 4.29
N GLU A 203 -13.75 -5.45 4.97
CA GLU A 203 -14.98 -4.66 5.05
C GLU A 203 -14.76 -3.33 5.78
N MET A 204 -14.03 -3.37 6.90
CA MET A 204 -13.74 -2.19 7.71
C MET A 204 -12.79 -1.19 7.06
N GLN A 205 -11.84 -1.64 6.22
CA GLN A 205 -10.96 -0.75 5.45
C GLN A 205 -11.79 0.20 4.59
N LEU A 206 -12.71 -0.34 3.79
CA LEU A 206 -13.56 0.45 2.91
C LEU A 206 -14.45 1.43 3.68
N GLU A 207 -15.03 0.97 4.79
CA GLU A 207 -15.89 1.81 5.64
C GLU A 207 -15.12 2.96 6.30
N VAL A 208 -13.94 2.69 6.83
CA VAL A 208 -13.08 3.73 7.44
C VAL A 208 -12.68 4.79 6.41
N VAL A 209 -12.33 4.37 5.18
CA VAL A 209 -12.04 5.31 4.09
C VAL A 209 -13.27 6.16 3.77
N GLU A 210 -14.45 5.56 3.64
CA GLU A 210 -15.70 6.29 3.36
C GLU A 210 -16.00 7.33 4.45
N ILE A 211 -15.82 6.97 5.72
CA ILE A 211 -16.01 7.90 6.85
C ILE A 211 -15.04 9.07 6.78
N ILE A 212 -13.73 8.81 6.51
CA ILE A 212 -12.69 9.84 6.40
C ILE A 212 -13.00 10.79 5.24
N GLU A 213 -13.37 10.24 4.07
CA GLU A 213 -13.76 11.00 2.88
C GLU A 213 -15.00 11.87 3.14
N GLN A 214 -16.03 11.30 3.79
CA GLN A 214 -17.26 12.04 4.11
C GLN A 214 -17.03 13.22 5.05
N VAL A 215 -16.08 13.08 5.98
CA VAL A 215 -15.69 14.16 6.90
C VAL A 215 -14.74 15.16 6.22
N GLY A 216 -13.99 14.74 5.20
CA GLY A 216 -12.99 15.55 4.49
C GLY A 216 -11.75 15.85 5.34
N VAL A 217 -11.41 14.98 6.31
CA VAL A 217 -10.25 15.18 7.17
C VAL A 217 -8.99 14.63 6.51
N THR A 218 -7.86 15.34 6.61
CA THR A 218 -6.54 14.83 6.22
C THR A 218 -6.13 13.73 7.20
N CYS A 219 -5.64 12.61 6.68
CA CYS A 219 -5.30 11.43 7.48
C CYS A 219 -3.89 10.92 7.19
N ILE A 220 -3.14 10.59 8.23
CA ILE A 220 -1.93 9.78 8.12
C ILE A 220 -2.17 8.48 8.87
N MET A 221 -1.95 7.37 8.20
CA MET A 221 -2.02 6.04 8.80
C MET A 221 -0.65 5.37 8.79
N VAL A 222 -0.35 4.65 9.86
CA VAL A 222 0.81 3.77 9.96
C VAL A 222 0.33 2.34 9.90
N THR A 223 0.96 1.54 9.07
CA THR A 223 0.68 0.11 8.96
C THR A 223 1.93 -0.68 8.57
N HIS A 224 1.95 -1.95 8.88
CA HIS A 224 2.88 -2.94 8.34
C HIS A 224 2.20 -3.89 7.34
N ASP A 225 0.89 -3.72 7.13
CA ASP A 225 0.08 -4.51 6.21
C ASP A 225 0.00 -3.81 4.84
N GLN A 226 0.52 -4.47 3.81
CA GLN A 226 0.56 -3.94 2.44
C GLN A 226 -0.85 -3.81 1.85
N GLU A 227 -1.74 -4.80 2.09
CA GLU A 227 -3.12 -4.76 1.60
C GLU A 227 -3.86 -3.53 2.16
N GLU A 228 -3.60 -3.19 3.43
CA GLU A 228 -4.17 -2.02 4.09
C GLU A 228 -3.71 -0.71 3.43
N ALA A 229 -2.39 -0.54 3.26
CA ALA A 229 -1.84 0.65 2.63
C ALA A 229 -2.33 0.82 1.18
N MET A 230 -2.31 -0.27 0.38
CA MET A 230 -2.74 -0.24 -1.02
C MET A 230 -4.24 0.01 -1.20
N THR A 231 -5.09 -0.44 -0.24
CA THR A 231 -6.54 -0.30 -0.33
C THR A 231 -7.04 1.05 0.15
N MET A 232 -6.41 1.60 1.20
CA MET A 232 -6.94 2.76 1.91
C MET A 232 -6.30 4.08 1.50
N ALA A 233 -5.02 4.09 1.12
CA ALA A 233 -4.28 5.33 0.93
C ALA A 233 -4.39 5.88 -0.51
N ASP A 234 -4.36 7.21 -0.61
CA ASP A 234 -4.16 7.94 -1.87
C ASP A 234 -2.68 7.94 -2.27
N ARG A 235 -1.78 8.06 -1.28
CA ARG A 235 -0.33 7.93 -1.44
C ARG A 235 0.27 7.14 -0.29
N VAL A 236 1.33 6.40 -0.62
CA VAL A 236 2.07 5.54 0.31
C VAL A 236 3.53 5.99 0.33
N ALA A 237 4.10 6.12 1.53
CA ALA A 237 5.54 6.22 1.74
C ALA A 237 6.07 4.89 2.28
N ILE A 238 7.04 4.32 1.59
CA ILE A 238 7.79 3.17 2.08
C ILE A 238 8.91 3.67 2.98
N MET A 239 8.91 3.21 4.22
CA MET A 239 9.88 3.60 5.23
C MET A 239 10.75 2.42 5.66
N ALA A 240 12.06 2.56 5.58
CA ALA A 240 13.06 1.59 6.01
C ALA A 240 14.19 2.30 6.74
N ASP A 241 14.76 1.68 7.76
CA ASP A 241 15.94 2.15 8.51
C ASP A 241 15.90 3.63 8.93
N GLY A 242 14.70 4.14 9.21
CA GLY A 242 14.48 5.52 9.67
C GLY A 242 14.24 6.54 8.56
N TRP A 243 14.35 6.20 7.30
CA TRP A 243 14.20 7.12 6.16
C TRP A 243 13.07 6.70 5.21
N ILE A 244 12.70 7.58 4.26
CA ILE A 244 11.69 7.31 3.24
C ILE A 244 12.39 6.88 1.95
N GLU A 245 12.16 5.65 1.53
CA GLU A 245 12.71 5.07 0.30
C GLU A 245 11.98 5.52 -0.95
N GLN A 246 10.65 5.54 -0.88
CA GLN A 246 9.79 5.93 -2.01
C GLN A 246 8.48 6.49 -1.51
N VAL A 247 7.95 7.48 -2.24
CA VAL A 247 6.59 8.00 -2.07
C VAL A 247 5.90 7.98 -3.44
N GLY A 248 4.71 7.41 -3.49
CA GLY A 248 3.93 7.34 -4.74
C GLY A 248 2.48 6.93 -4.47
N SER A 249 1.66 6.85 -5.52
CA SER A 249 0.37 6.17 -5.42
C SER A 249 0.58 4.66 -5.14
N PRO A 250 -0.43 3.94 -4.63
CA PRO A 250 -0.35 2.49 -4.50
C PRO A 250 0.11 1.78 -5.78
N VAL A 251 -0.35 2.27 -6.93
CA VAL A 251 0.05 1.73 -8.24
C VAL A 251 1.51 2.01 -8.53
N ASP A 252 1.99 3.24 -8.32
CA ASP A 252 3.40 3.59 -8.55
C ASP A 252 4.34 2.74 -7.70
N ILE A 253 3.98 2.53 -6.42
CA ILE A 253 4.76 1.72 -5.49
C ILE A 253 4.84 0.25 -5.94
N TYR A 254 3.74 -0.29 -6.46
CA TYR A 254 3.66 -1.70 -6.88
C TYR A 254 4.23 -1.93 -8.27
N GLU A 255 3.86 -1.07 -9.25
CA GLU A 255 4.20 -1.22 -10.66
C GLU A 255 5.57 -0.62 -11.02
N SER A 256 6.06 0.35 -10.23
CA SER A 256 7.31 1.08 -10.49
C SER A 256 8.12 1.25 -9.21
N PRO A 257 8.50 0.16 -8.53
CA PRO A 257 9.33 0.23 -7.33
C PRO A 257 10.68 0.89 -7.64
N ALA A 258 11.12 1.79 -6.75
CA ALA A 258 12.36 2.54 -6.93
C ALA A 258 13.61 1.70 -6.63
N SER A 259 13.47 0.59 -5.92
CA SER A 259 14.58 -0.28 -5.53
C SER A 259 14.13 -1.74 -5.38
N ARG A 260 15.11 -2.65 -5.38
CA ARG A 260 14.90 -4.06 -5.06
C ARG A 260 14.20 -4.22 -3.70
N MET A 261 14.63 -3.46 -2.70
CA MET A 261 14.03 -3.51 -1.36
C MET A 261 12.54 -3.18 -1.41
N VAL A 262 12.14 -2.12 -2.12
CA VAL A 262 10.73 -1.77 -2.29
C VAL A 262 9.98 -2.88 -3.04
N ALA A 263 10.54 -3.40 -4.13
CA ALA A 263 9.93 -4.48 -4.92
C ALA A 263 9.66 -5.74 -4.08
N GLU A 264 10.64 -6.17 -3.28
CA GLU A 264 10.54 -7.33 -2.37
C GLU A 264 9.59 -7.07 -1.20
N PHE A 265 9.56 -5.82 -0.71
CA PHE A 265 8.73 -5.45 0.43
C PHE A 265 7.24 -5.38 0.09
N VAL A 266 6.85 -4.87 -1.09
CA VAL A 266 5.43 -4.67 -1.46
C VAL A 266 4.76 -5.86 -2.15
N GLY A 267 5.31 -7.05 -2.05
CA GLY A 267 4.70 -8.28 -2.56
C GLY A 267 5.72 -9.26 -3.10
N THR A 268 5.22 -10.42 -3.49
CA THR A 268 6.06 -11.44 -4.11
C THR A 268 6.59 -10.94 -5.46
N VAL A 269 7.88 -11.14 -5.71
CA VAL A 269 8.55 -10.77 -6.96
C VAL A 269 9.55 -11.85 -7.36
N ASN A 270 9.72 -12.08 -8.66
CA ASN A 270 10.85 -12.79 -9.20
C ASN A 270 11.94 -11.77 -9.52
N LEU A 271 13.17 -12.02 -9.08
CA LEU A 271 14.33 -11.16 -9.31
C LEU A 271 15.39 -11.95 -10.07
N PHE A 272 15.82 -11.41 -11.19
CA PHE A 272 16.87 -11.97 -12.02
C PHE A 272 18.03 -10.97 -12.02
N GLU A 273 19.09 -11.29 -11.29
CA GLU A 273 20.34 -10.52 -11.35
C GLU A 273 21.00 -10.74 -12.69
N GLY A 274 21.46 -9.68 -13.32
CA GLY A 274 22.10 -9.76 -14.64
C GLY A 274 22.90 -8.52 -15.01
N GLU A 275 23.46 -8.57 -16.21
CA GLU A 275 24.20 -7.47 -16.80
C GLU A 275 23.48 -6.95 -18.05
N ILE A 276 23.46 -5.62 -18.22
CA ILE A 276 22.96 -5.00 -19.44
C ILE A 276 23.96 -5.25 -20.57
N ILE A 277 23.54 -6.01 -21.57
CA ILE A 277 24.37 -6.31 -22.77
C ILE A 277 24.03 -5.38 -23.93
N GLU A 278 22.83 -4.82 -23.96
CA GLU A 278 22.38 -3.86 -24.96
C GLU A 278 21.43 -2.85 -24.32
N ASP A 279 21.65 -1.55 -24.56
CA ASP A 279 20.79 -0.47 -24.06
C ASP A 279 20.63 0.56 -25.19
N ALA A 280 19.44 0.56 -25.79
CA ALA A 280 19.01 1.47 -26.84
C ALA A 280 17.87 2.36 -26.34
N ALA A 281 17.46 3.36 -27.10
CA ALA A 281 16.41 4.29 -26.71
C ALA A 281 15.03 3.61 -26.57
N ASP A 282 14.82 2.54 -27.30
CA ASP A 282 13.54 1.82 -27.45
C ASP A 282 13.54 0.41 -26.83
N HIS A 283 14.72 -0.09 -26.40
CA HIS A 283 14.80 -1.40 -25.74
C HIS A 283 16.09 -1.57 -24.95
N CYS A 284 16.09 -2.54 -24.04
CA CYS A 284 17.30 -3.05 -23.44
C CYS A 284 17.30 -4.58 -23.37
N ARG A 285 18.50 -5.18 -23.28
CA ARG A 285 18.69 -6.62 -23.05
C ARG A 285 19.55 -6.86 -21.84
N ILE A 286 19.08 -7.77 -20.99
CA ILE A 286 19.77 -8.14 -19.75
C ILE A 286 20.14 -9.63 -19.84
N GLU A 287 21.41 -9.93 -19.75
CA GLU A 287 21.90 -11.30 -19.62
C GLU A 287 21.95 -11.69 -18.15
N SER A 288 21.26 -12.78 -17.81
CA SER A 288 21.19 -13.29 -16.44
C SER A 288 21.66 -14.75 -16.40
N PRO A 289 22.54 -15.14 -15.47
CA PRO A 289 22.92 -16.53 -15.28
C PRO A 289 21.77 -17.43 -14.81
N ALA A 290 20.68 -16.83 -14.35
CA ALA A 290 19.49 -17.53 -13.92
C ALA A 290 18.61 -18.04 -15.06
N LEU A 291 18.77 -17.50 -16.28
CA LEU A 291 17.94 -17.78 -17.44
C LEU A 291 18.79 -18.26 -18.62
N SER A 292 18.19 -19.06 -19.50
CA SER A 292 18.87 -19.59 -20.70
C SER A 292 18.99 -18.56 -21.83
N ARG A 293 18.26 -17.45 -21.73
CA ARG A 293 18.19 -16.39 -22.74
C ARG A 293 18.23 -15.01 -22.10
N PRO A 294 18.80 -14.00 -22.79
CA PRO A 294 18.68 -12.62 -22.33
C PRO A 294 17.22 -12.18 -22.24
N ILE A 295 16.90 -11.40 -21.20
CA ILE A 295 15.59 -10.76 -21.04
C ILE A 295 15.55 -9.55 -21.99
N TYR A 296 14.55 -9.50 -22.85
CA TYR A 296 14.27 -8.37 -23.70
C TYR A 296 13.21 -7.47 -23.03
N ILE A 297 13.48 -6.16 -22.96
CA ILE A 297 12.59 -5.16 -22.40
C ILE A 297 12.40 -4.07 -23.45
N ASP A 298 11.16 -3.74 -23.79
CA ASP A 298 10.77 -2.86 -24.90
C ASP A 298 10.81 -1.36 -24.56
N HIS A 299 11.67 -0.97 -23.66
CA HIS A 299 12.00 0.42 -23.36
C HIS A 299 13.46 0.53 -22.90
N GLY A 300 14.08 1.64 -23.21
CA GLY A 300 15.42 1.95 -22.74
C GLY A 300 15.45 2.25 -21.23
N ILE A 301 16.61 2.12 -20.61
CA ILE A 301 16.79 2.41 -19.20
C ILE A 301 17.01 3.90 -19.04
N THR A 302 16.04 4.59 -18.42
CA THR A 302 16.09 6.05 -18.18
C THR A 302 17.07 6.45 -17.08
N THR A 303 17.55 5.50 -16.30
CA THR A 303 18.56 5.74 -15.27
C THR A 303 19.94 5.52 -15.85
N GLN A 304 20.83 6.51 -15.67
CA GLN A 304 22.27 6.34 -15.88
C GLN A 304 22.72 5.19 -14.94
N ALA A 305 22.66 3.97 -15.41
CA ALA A 305 23.21 2.82 -14.72
C ALA A 305 24.72 3.04 -14.66
N VAL A 306 25.22 3.50 -13.54
CA VAL A 306 26.66 3.65 -13.28
C VAL A 306 27.34 2.28 -13.30
N ASP A 307 26.60 1.22 -12.95
CA ASP A 307 26.99 -0.18 -13.06
C ASP A 307 26.08 -0.90 -14.05
N ARG A 308 26.67 -1.75 -14.91
CA ARG A 308 25.92 -2.63 -15.81
C ARG A 308 25.16 -3.72 -15.09
N ARG A 309 25.39 -3.91 -13.80
CA ARG A 309 24.66 -4.88 -12.95
C ARG A 309 23.31 -4.32 -12.55
N VAL A 310 22.28 -5.09 -12.83
CA VAL A 310 20.89 -4.74 -12.58
C VAL A 310 20.09 -5.96 -12.13
N TRP A 311 18.89 -5.72 -11.63
CA TRP A 311 17.89 -6.76 -11.39
C TRP A 311 16.70 -6.53 -12.31
N ALA A 312 16.34 -7.56 -13.09
CA ALA A 312 15.04 -7.58 -13.74
C ALA A 312 14.02 -8.12 -12.74
N ALA A 313 13.07 -7.27 -12.34
CA ALA A 313 11.99 -7.60 -11.40
C ALA A 313 10.72 -7.95 -12.16
N LEU A 314 10.09 -9.08 -11.84
CA LEU A 314 8.89 -9.56 -12.52
C LEU A 314 7.89 -10.13 -11.52
N ARG A 315 6.66 -9.60 -11.50
CA ARG A 315 5.60 -10.07 -10.62
C ARG A 315 5.05 -11.43 -11.05
N PRO A 316 4.75 -12.36 -10.13
CA PRO A 316 4.24 -13.70 -10.46
C PRO A 316 2.95 -13.70 -11.28
N GLU A 317 2.07 -12.73 -11.07
CA GLU A 317 0.80 -12.58 -11.81
C GLU A 317 0.97 -12.02 -13.22
N LYS A 318 2.15 -11.57 -13.59
CA LYS A 318 2.51 -11.09 -14.93
C LYS A 318 3.19 -12.16 -15.78
N ILE A 319 3.31 -13.38 -15.25
CA ILE A 319 3.91 -14.53 -15.90
C ILE A 319 2.82 -15.53 -16.21
N TRP A 320 2.84 -16.05 -17.44
CA TRP A 320 1.99 -17.16 -17.84
C TRP A 320 2.74 -18.49 -17.86
N LEU A 321 1.99 -19.57 -17.77
CA LEU A 321 2.48 -20.94 -17.74
C LEU A 321 1.80 -21.74 -18.86
N THR A 322 2.59 -22.44 -19.69
CA THR A 322 2.11 -23.28 -20.77
C THR A 322 2.95 -24.55 -20.92
N ARG A 323 2.38 -25.61 -21.53
CA ARG A 323 3.13 -26.82 -21.95
C ARG A 323 3.75 -26.69 -23.33
N GLU A 324 3.27 -25.76 -24.14
CA GLU A 324 3.77 -25.51 -25.49
C GLU A 324 4.79 -24.38 -25.48
N GLN A 325 5.81 -24.48 -26.35
CA GLN A 325 6.82 -23.44 -26.47
C GLN A 325 6.21 -22.15 -26.99
N PRO A 326 6.35 -21.03 -26.26
CA PRO A 326 5.85 -19.72 -26.69
C PRO A 326 6.54 -19.22 -27.96
N SER A 327 5.91 -18.25 -28.65
CA SER A 327 6.51 -17.57 -29.80
C SER A 327 7.74 -16.75 -29.38
N SER A 328 8.57 -16.38 -30.37
CA SER A 328 9.75 -15.53 -30.14
C SER A 328 9.44 -14.08 -29.78
N GLU A 329 8.17 -13.68 -29.80
CA GLU A 329 7.71 -12.34 -29.40
C GLU A 329 7.69 -12.14 -27.89
N TYR A 330 7.74 -13.24 -27.12
CA TYR A 330 7.74 -13.22 -25.65
C TYR A 330 9.13 -13.55 -25.10
N ASN A 331 9.40 -13.02 -23.92
CA ASN A 331 10.41 -13.59 -23.06
C ASN A 331 9.89 -14.93 -22.52
N TRP A 332 10.70 -15.97 -22.50
CA TRP A 332 10.31 -17.25 -21.95
C TRP A 332 11.48 -18.08 -21.44
N GLU A 333 11.20 -18.98 -20.51
CA GLU A 333 12.14 -19.93 -19.96
C GLU A 333 11.49 -21.31 -19.80
N ALA A 334 12.23 -22.37 -20.08
CA ALA A 334 11.79 -23.74 -19.87
C ALA A 334 12.08 -24.20 -18.44
N GLY A 335 11.17 -24.98 -17.86
CA GLY A 335 11.36 -25.50 -16.51
C GLY A 335 10.44 -26.67 -16.20
N LYS A 336 10.52 -27.12 -14.96
CA LYS A 336 9.62 -28.13 -14.40
C LYS A 336 8.84 -27.54 -13.22
N VAL A 337 7.58 -27.91 -13.08
CA VAL A 337 6.78 -27.60 -11.90
C VAL A 337 7.34 -28.35 -10.70
N ASP A 338 7.92 -27.63 -9.76
CA ASP A 338 8.51 -28.16 -8.53
C ASP A 338 7.48 -28.25 -7.41
N ASP A 339 6.68 -27.19 -7.24
CA ASP A 339 5.60 -27.16 -6.23
C ASP A 339 4.42 -26.30 -6.67
N ILE A 340 3.27 -26.53 -6.01
CA ILE A 340 2.02 -25.80 -6.28
C ILE A 340 1.33 -25.51 -4.96
N ALA A 341 1.21 -24.22 -4.61
CA ALA A 341 0.43 -23.75 -3.48
C ALA A 341 -0.98 -23.31 -3.94
N TYR A 342 -2.01 -24.05 -3.55
CA TYR A 342 -3.41 -23.71 -3.84
C TYR A 342 -3.94 -22.74 -2.80
N LEU A 343 -4.29 -21.50 -3.21
CA LEU A 343 -4.74 -20.42 -2.33
C LEU A 343 -6.21 -20.04 -2.54
N GLY A 344 -6.99 -20.94 -3.12
CA GLY A 344 -8.42 -20.74 -3.39
C GLY A 344 -8.66 -19.96 -4.67
N GLY A 345 -8.61 -18.63 -4.65
CA GLY A 345 -8.84 -17.79 -5.83
C GLY A 345 -7.75 -17.88 -6.90
N TYR A 346 -6.53 -18.24 -6.51
CA TYR A 346 -5.39 -18.46 -7.40
C TYR A 346 -4.50 -19.59 -6.87
N SER A 347 -3.61 -20.09 -7.74
CA SER A 347 -2.55 -21.04 -7.40
C SER A 347 -1.20 -20.41 -7.69
N LEU A 348 -0.26 -20.58 -6.77
CA LEU A 348 1.12 -20.15 -6.94
C LEU A 348 1.96 -21.38 -7.34
N TYR A 349 2.46 -21.36 -8.56
CA TYR A 349 3.34 -22.37 -9.11
C TYR A 349 4.79 -21.99 -8.86
N TYR A 350 5.61 -22.96 -8.47
CA TYR A 350 7.04 -22.87 -8.35
C TYR A 350 7.67 -23.68 -9.48
N VAL A 351 8.27 -22.98 -10.45
CA VAL A 351 8.86 -23.61 -11.63
C VAL A 351 10.38 -23.54 -11.52
N ARG A 352 11.02 -24.70 -11.52
CA ARG A 352 12.48 -24.82 -11.46
C ARG A 352 13.06 -24.85 -12.85
N THR A 353 13.94 -23.90 -13.18
CA THR A 353 14.66 -23.83 -14.46
C THR A 353 15.84 -24.79 -14.49
N ALA A 354 16.45 -24.97 -15.65
CA ALA A 354 17.66 -25.78 -15.79
C ALA A 354 18.88 -25.23 -15.01
N SER A 355 18.94 -23.91 -14.77
CA SER A 355 19.95 -23.26 -13.92
C SER A 355 19.75 -23.50 -12.43
N GLY A 356 18.59 -24.06 -12.03
CA GLY A 356 18.19 -24.22 -10.63
C GLY A 356 17.42 -23.02 -10.07
N GLN A 357 17.23 -21.94 -10.85
CA GLN A 357 16.43 -20.79 -10.45
C GLN A 357 14.97 -21.20 -10.25
N MET A 358 14.34 -20.68 -9.19
CA MET A 358 12.92 -20.87 -8.93
C MET A 358 12.15 -19.66 -9.44
N ILE A 359 11.23 -19.88 -10.39
CA ILE A 359 10.32 -18.85 -10.90
C ILE A 359 8.93 -19.10 -10.32
N LYS A 360 8.36 -18.06 -9.69
CA LYS A 360 7.01 -18.09 -9.13
C LYS A 360 6.04 -17.55 -10.16
N VAL A 361 4.94 -18.28 -10.42
CA VAL A 361 3.89 -17.91 -11.35
C VAL A 361 2.54 -17.96 -10.63
N SER A 362 1.79 -16.86 -10.65
CA SER A 362 0.45 -16.80 -10.03
C SER A 362 -0.63 -16.95 -11.10
N MET A 363 -1.41 -18.03 -11.02
CA MET A 363 -2.50 -18.32 -11.96
C MET A 363 -3.85 -18.26 -11.26
N ALA A 364 -4.77 -17.44 -11.78
CA ALA A 364 -6.14 -17.38 -11.27
C ALA A 364 -6.87 -18.72 -11.45
N ASN A 365 -7.60 -19.16 -10.41
CA ASN A 365 -8.40 -20.39 -10.43
C ASN A 365 -9.80 -20.13 -11.01
N THR A 366 -9.87 -19.78 -12.31
CA THR A 366 -11.12 -19.43 -13.00
C THR A 366 -11.99 -20.63 -13.35
N GLU A 367 -11.38 -21.82 -13.53
CA GLU A 367 -12.06 -23.03 -13.93
C GLU A 367 -12.00 -24.09 -12.84
N ARG A 368 -13.11 -24.82 -12.67
CA ARG A 368 -13.23 -25.85 -11.63
C ARG A 368 -12.44 -27.13 -11.96
N ARG A 369 -12.26 -27.44 -13.25
CA ARG A 369 -11.48 -28.56 -13.79
C ARG A 369 -10.89 -28.13 -15.14
N GLY A 370 -9.72 -27.52 -15.13
CA GLY A 370 -8.95 -27.22 -16.35
C GLY A 370 -7.78 -28.18 -16.52
N ASP A 371 -7.30 -28.32 -17.73
CA ASP A 371 -6.02 -29.00 -18.02
C ASP A 371 -4.86 -28.10 -17.57
N ARG A 372 -4.55 -28.15 -16.26
CA ARG A 372 -3.51 -27.37 -15.65
C ARG A 372 -2.24 -28.17 -15.49
N PRO A 373 -1.08 -27.57 -15.59
CA PRO A 373 0.17 -28.22 -15.22
C PRO A 373 0.10 -28.74 -13.78
N THR A 374 0.69 -29.93 -13.57
CA THR A 374 0.82 -30.58 -12.28
C THR A 374 2.29 -30.77 -11.92
N TRP A 375 2.58 -31.32 -10.73
CA TRP A 375 3.94 -31.57 -10.27
C TRP A 375 4.75 -32.37 -11.29
N GLU A 376 6.03 -32.04 -11.45
CA GLU A 376 6.98 -32.64 -12.40
C GLU A 376 6.66 -32.41 -13.89
N ASP A 377 5.58 -31.74 -14.24
CA ASP A 377 5.29 -31.38 -15.63
C ASP A 377 6.40 -30.47 -16.18
N SER A 378 6.83 -30.76 -17.42
CA SER A 378 7.68 -29.85 -18.19
C SER A 378 6.81 -28.72 -18.76
N VAL A 379 7.23 -27.49 -18.51
CA VAL A 379 6.46 -26.28 -18.83
C VAL A 379 7.37 -25.18 -19.34
N TYR A 380 6.75 -24.18 -19.95
CA TYR A 380 7.35 -22.89 -20.25
C TYR A 380 6.68 -21.82 -19.43
N VAL A 381 7.48 -20.97 -18.80
CA VAL A 381 7.04 -19.70 -18.21
C VAL A 381 7.36 -18.61 -19.21
N TYR A 382 6.40 -17.67 -19.45
CA TYR A 382 6.60 -16.60 -20.40
C TYR A 382 5.90 -15.32 -19.98
N TRP A 383 6.42 -14.19 -20.48
CA TRP A 383 5.89 -12.85 -20.17
C TRP A 383 6.15 -11.88 -21.34
N GLU A 384 5.32 -10.83 -21.40
CA GLU A 384 5.47 -9.74 -22.37
C GLU A 384 6.70 -8.87 -22.05
N ASN A 385 7.26 -8.26 -23.08
CA ASN A 385 8.51 -7.50 -23.01
C ASN A 385 8.46 -6.27 -22.07
N HIS A 386 7.28 -5.69 -21.87
CA HIS A 386 7.05 -4.52 -21.02
C HIS A 386 6.74 -4.87 -19.55
N ARG A 387 6.72 -6.15 -19.17
CA ARG A 387 6.32 -6.57 -17.80
C ARG A 387 7.44 -6.58 -16.80
N ALA A 388 8.66 -6.73 -17.26
CA ALA A 388 9.81 -6.68 -16.38
C ALA A 388 10.25 -5.24 -16.12
N ILE A 389 10.68 -4.98 -14.88
CA ILE A 389 11.17 -3.68 -14.43
C ILE A 389 12.64 -3.81 -14.14
N VAL A 390 13.45 -2.83 -14.57
CA VAL A 390 14.89 -2.79 -14.29
C VAL A 390 15.16 -2.02 -13.02
N LEU A 391 15.82 -2.65 -12.07
CA LEU A 391 16.20 -2.06 -10.78
C LEU A 391 17.73 -1.99 -10.66
N ASN A 392 18.25 -0.84 -10.24
CA ASN A 392 19.70 -0.58 -10.14
C ASN A 392 20.23 -0.77 -8.71
N ARG A 393 19.35 -0.88 -7.71
CA ARG A 393 19.70 -1.00 -6.27
C ARG A 393 18.62 -1.74 -5.48
#